data_962049dc1c3f9fe5d786ebc3888b4300
#
_entry.id   962049dc1c3f9fe5d786ebc3888b4300
#
_cell.length_a   1.000
_cell.length_b   1.000
_cell.length_c   1.000
_cell.angle_alpha   90.00
_cell.angle_beta   90.00
_cell.angle_gamma   90.00
#
_symmetry.space_group_name_H-M   'P 1'
#
loop_
_entity.id
_entity.type
_entity.pdbx_description
1 polymer ?
#
loop_
_entity_poly.entity_id
_entity_poly.type
_entity_poly.pdbx_seq_one_letter_code
_entity_poly.pdbx_strand_id
1 'polypeptide(L)'
;MREKILVYDDEVQLLATYSSRLQALSFLKKRFEVKPITPNDFEKEMKALEGRRRAFRKKEDSWPESLLDEASMLIVDYDLLESFNPFVTGEGVSYLSRCFSKCGLIIGMNQYNRRGQPASFDLTLKGHPESFADLNICSEQLDNPGLWSEKRTVFRPWHWPQLPDFLGFFQTRVKDVEDHLKEPICKTLGIENIEAVFPSSISAFLGRHPAKTTFKEFVESSGKGLQTKDENKNEELVARIAAARISKWLERLVLPGQDILVDAPHLASRYPSLLVGDPSKTETWNRTTGLVGLDRLSLDHTNIKEYGFKKDYWLSRPTWFWQKLSENQSIKEVSEPWERKKTKFVFCEDTSSFHKQKECTEFYAELASPFRRRFVRRVNGINYEPTVQFVRSGVRRVKSGVRRVKSRMQS
;
A
#
# COMPACT_ATOMS: atom_id res chain seq x y z
N MET A 1 15.56 8.85 -22.13
CA MET A 1 14.13 8.58 -22.53
C MET A 1 13.29 8.77 -21.27
N ARG A 2 12.10 9.39 -21.35
CA ARG A 2 11.21 9.51 -20.18
C ARG A 2 10.50 8.19 -19.91
N GLU A 3 10.29 7.86 -18.65
CA GLU A 3 9.51 6.72 -18.22
C GLU A 3 8.03 6.93 -18.59
N LYS A 4 7.30 5.87 -18.97
CA LYS A 4 5.91 5.96 -19.42
C LYS A 4 4.92 5.64 -18.29
N ILE A 5 3.95 6.52 -18.08
CA ILE A 5 2.75 6.26 -17.28
C ILE A 5 1.58 6.09 -18.25
N LEU A 6 1.00 4.91 -18.28
CA LEU A 6 -0.20 4.62 -19.06
C LEU A 6 -1.44 4.76 -18.18
N VAL A 7 -2.47 5.41 -18.69
CA VAL A 7 -3.73 5.64 -17.96
C VAL A 7 -4.86 5.06 -18.78
N TYR A 8 -5.74 4.31 -18.16
CA TYR A 8 -6.95 3.79 -18.77
C TYR A 8 -8.18 3.95 -17.86
N ASP A 9 -9.26 4.41 -18.47
CA ASP A 9 -10.60 4.47 -17.92
C ASP A 9 -11.54 4.24 -19.10
N ASP A 10 -12.62 3.49 -18.94
CA ASP A 10 -13.57 3.21 -20.02
C ASP A 10 -14.50 4.40 -20.30
N GLU A 11 -14.66 5.31 -19.34
CA GLU A 11 -15.30 6.61 -19.54
C GLU A 11 -14.29 7.61 -20.17
N VAL A 12 -14.42 7.87 -21.47
CA VAL A 12 -13.47 8.72 -22.23
C VAL A 12 -13.28 10.10 -21.60
N GLN A 13 -14.33 10.69 -21.01
CA GLN A 13 -14.25 12.00 -20.36
C GLN A 13 -13.41 11.95 -19.08
N LEU A 14 -13.54 10.87 -18.30
CA LEU A 14 -12.74 10.65 -17.09
C LEU A 14 -11.29 10.38 -17.46
N LEU A 15 -11.03 9.55 -18.46
CA LEU A 15 -9.70 9.30 -18.99
C LEU A 15 -8.97 10.59 -19.38
N ALA A 16 -9.66 11.48 -20.11
CA ALA A 16 -9.12 12.79 -20.49
C ALA A 16 -8.84 13.67 -19.28
N THR A 17 -9.76 13.67 -18.31
CA THR A 17 -9.63 14.43 -17.07
C THR A 17 -8.43 13.99 -16.24
N TYR A 18 -8.30 12.70 -15.97
CA TYR A 18 -7.18 12.16 -15.18
C TYR A 18 -5.85 12.34 -15.86
N SER A 19 -5.79 12.10 -17.17
CA SER A 19 -4.57 12.32 -17.94
C SER A 19 -4.13 13.79 -17.91
N SER A 20 -5.08 14.73 -18.06
CA SER A 20 -4.80 16.17 -17.99
C SER A 20 -4.33 16.60 -16.60
N ARG A 21 -4.95 16.11 -15.53
CA ARG A 21 -4.54 16.39 -14.14
C ARG A 21 -3.10 15.94 -13.88
N LEU A 22 -2.74 14.72 -14.29
CA LEU A 22 -1.37 14.23 -14.17
C LEU A 22 -0.38 15.01 -15.03
N GLN A 23 -0.75 15.31 -16.28
CA GLN A 23 0.09 16.11 -17.18
C GLN A 23 0.29 17.55 -16.69
N ALA A 24 -0.60 18.09 -15.87
CA ALA A 24 -0.45 19.41 -15.27
C ALA A 24 0.65 19.45 -14.20
N LEU A 25 1.02 18.33 -13.60
CA LEU A 25 2.05 18.25 -12.57
C LEU A 25 3.44 18.48 -13.15
N SER A 26 4.00 19.65 -12.91
CA SER A 26 5.29 20.08 -13.53
C SER A 26 6.47 19.17 -13.18
N PHE A 27 6.48 18.56 -12.01
CA PHE A 27 7.53 17.65 -11.57
C PHE A 27 7.45 16.27 -12.27
N LEU A 28 6.27 15.83 -12.70
CA LEU A 28 6.14 14.60 -13.49
C LEU A 28 6.76 14.75 -14.87
N LYS A 29 6.60 15.91 -15.51
CA LYS A 29 7.09 16.17 -16.87
C LYS A 29 8.60 15.96 -17.04
N LYS A 30 9.37 16.07 -15.96
CA LYS A 30 10.84 15.88 -16.01
C LYS A 30 11.23 14.41 -16.18
N ARG A 31 10.48 13.50 -15.55
CA ARG A 31 10.79 12.08 -15.48
C ARG A 31 9.86 11.23 -16.33
N PHE A 32 8.56 11.56 -16.32
CA PHE A 32 7.52 10.72 -16.90
C PHE A 32 6.84 11.36 -18.12
N GLU A 33 6.38 10.51 -19.00
CA GLU A 33 5.46 10.81 -20.09
C GLU A 33 4.11 10.13 -19.77
N VAL A 34 3.06 10.92 -19.57
CA VAL A 34 1.71 10.40 -19.26
C VAL A 34 0.95 10.23 -20.58
N LYS A 35 0.52 9.01 -20.86
CA LYS A 35 -0.23 8.64 -22.08
C LYS A 35 -1.56 7.98 -21.73
N PRO A 36 -2.70 8.53 -22.17
CA PRO A 36 -3.95 7.81 -22.16
C PRO A 36 -3.90 6.63 -23.14
N ILE A 37 -4.49 5.52 -22.76
CA ILE A 37 -4.75 4.39 -23.65
C ILE A 37 -6.15 4.56 -24.22
N THR A 38 -6.29 4.62 -25.54
CA THR A 38 -7.61 4.69 -26.15
C THR A 38 -8.38 3.38 -25.97
N PRO A 39 -9.73 3.37 -26.01
CA PRO A 39 -10.50 2.12 -25.91
C PRO A 39 -10.07 1.05 -26.93
N ASN A 40 -9.79 1.48 -28.18
CA ASN A 40 -9.32 0.56 -29.23
C ASN A 40 -7.96 -0.02 -28.94
N ASP A 41 -7.02 0.79 -28.42
CA ASP A 41 -5.69 0.29 -28.07
C ASP A 41 -5.73 -0.58 -26.82
N PHE A 42 -6.61 -0.28 -25.88
CA PHE A 42 -6.84 -1.11 -24.71
C PHE A 42 -7.40 -2.49 -25.09
N GLU A 43 -8.36 -2.54 -26.02
CA GLU A 43 -8.87 -3.82 -26.52
C GLU A 43 -7.79 -4.66 -27.19
N LYS A 44 -6.93 -4.03 -28.01
CA LYS A 44 -5.76 -4.71 -28.63
C LYS A 44 -4.82 -5.23 -27.55
N GLU A 45 -4.54 -4.40 -26.54
CA GLU A 45 -3.66 -4.76 -25.44
C GLU A 45 -4.20 -5.95 -24.63
N MET A 46 -5.47 -5.95 -24.29
CA MET A 46 -6.10 -7.07 -23.60
C MET A 46 -6.04 -8.35 -24.42
N LYS A 47 -6.26 -8.27 -25.75
CA LYS A 47 -6.09 -9.41 -26.67
C LYS A 47 -4.64 -9.91 -26.70
N ALA A 48 -3.67 -8.99 -26.66
CA ALA A 48 -2.24 -9.35 -26.63
C ALA A 48 -1.89 -10.09 -25.32
N LEU A 49 -2.31 -9.57 -24.17
CA LEU A 49 -2.07 -10.21 -22.87
C LEU A 49 -2.76 -11.57 -22.74
N GLU A 50 -4.00 -11.68 -23.21
CA GLU A 50 -4.69 -12.99 -23.29
C GLU A 50 -4.00 -13.94 -24.26
N GLY A 51 -3.44 -13.42 -25.37
CA GLY A 51 -2.60 -14.20 -26.28
C GLY A 51 -1.37 -14.74 -25.56
N ARG A 52 -0.67 -13.91 -24.80
CA ARG A 52 0.48 -14.33 -23.97
C ARG A 52 0.10 -15.37 -22.93
N ARG A 53 -1.04 -15.21 -22.27
CA ARG A 53 -1.56 -16.20 -21.31
C ARG A 53 -1.81 -17.56 -21.98
N ARG A 54 -2.35 -17.55 -23.20
CA ARG A 54 -2.56 -18.79 -23.98
C ARG A 54 -1.24 -19.41 -24.43
N ALA A 55 -0.31 -18.59 -24.97
CA ALA A 55 1.03 -19.03 -25.34
C ALA A 55 1.79 -19.66 -24.17
N PHE A 56 1.73 -19.01 -22.99
CA PHE A 56 2.31 -19.54 -21.75
C PHE A 56 1.77 -20.94 -21.42
N ARG A 57 0.44 -21.15 -21.50
CA ARG A 57 -0.18 -22.47 -21.24
C ARG A 57 0.20 -23.54 -22.24
N LYS A 58 0.43 -23.11 -23.51
CA LYS A 58 0.83 -24.00 -24.60
C LYS A 58 2.34 -24.19 -24.70
N LYS A 59 3.13 -23.47 -23.87
CA LYS A 59 4.59 -23.47 -23.88
C LYS A 59 5.19 -22.93 -25.19
N GLU A 60 4.49 -21.99 -25.81
CA GLU A 60 4.96 -21.31 -27.01
C GLU A 60 6.01 -20.24 -26.63
N ASP A 61 7.08 -20.12 -27.43
CA ASP A 61 8.20 -19.21 -27.16
C ASP A 61 7.93 -17.78 -27.68
N SER A 62 7.01 -17.61 -28.63
CA SER A 62 6.69 -16.28 -29.18
C SER A 62 5.48 -15.68 -28.49
N TRP A 63 5.67 -14.47 -28.00
CA TRP A 63 4.61 -13.72 -27.33
C TRP A 63 4.22 -12.51 -28.18
N PRO A 64 2.94 -12.16 -28.30
CA PRO A 64 2.50 -10.91 -28.91
C PRO A 64 3.17 -9.71 -28.24
N GLU A 65 3.47 -8.67 -29.01
CA GLU A 65 3.94 -7.41 -28.47
C GLU A 65 2.89 -6.79 -27.54
N SER A 66 3.33 -6.09 -26.51
CA SER A 66 2.48 -5.41 -25.54
C SER A 66 3.08 -4.05 -25.22
N LEU A 67 2.27 -3.01 -25.31
CA LEU A 67 2.68 -1.66 -24.93
C LEU A 67 2.95 -1.52 -23.42
N LEU A 68 2.44 -2.43 -22.61
CA LEU A 68 2.70 -2.47 -21.17
C LEU A 68 4.13 -2.91 -20.82
N ASP A 69 4.87 -3.53 -21.74
CA ASP A 69 6.27 -3.88 -21.48
C ASP A 69 7.18 -2.66 -21.32
N GLU A 70 6.78 -1.54 -21.91
CA GLU A 70 7.51 -0.27 -21.79
C GLU A 70 6.92 0.66 -20.71
N ALA A 71 5.86 0.24 -20.04
CA ALA A 71 5.20 1.04 -19.05
C ALA A 71 5.87 0.93 -17.68
N SER A 72 6.36 2.06 -17.16
CA SER A 72 6.83 2.14 -15.79
C SER A 72 5.68 2.07 -14.80
N MET A 73 4.50 2.61 -15.19
CA MET A 73 3.27 2.53 -14.39
C MET A 73 2.06 2.36 -15.31
N LEU A 74 1.11 1.54 -14.85
CA LEU A 74 -0.25 1.48 -15.36
C LEU A 74 -1.21 1.99 -14.29
N ILE A 75 -2.02 2.96 -14.63
CA ILE A 75 -3.13 3.44 -13.81
C ILE A 75 -4.42 3.03 -14.53
N VAL A 76 -5.21 2.19 -13.89
CA VAL A 76 -6.41 1.60 -14.49
C VAL A 76 -7.60 1.78 -13.57
N ASP A 77 -8.75 2.19 -14.11
CA ASP A 77 -9.98 2.20 -13.33
C ASP A 77 -10.34 0.79 -12.88
N TYR A 78 -10.84 0.70 -11.65
CA TYR A 78 -11.16 -0.59 -11.04
C TYR A 78 -12.49 -1.14 -11.55
N ASP A 79 -13.40 -0.25 -11.91
CA ASP A 79 -14.79 -0.57 -12.26
C ASP A 79 -15.07 -0.26 -13.75
N LEU A 80 -14.64 -1.15 -14.61
CA LEU A 80 -14.72 -1.02 -16.06
C LEU A 80 -16.08 -1.49 -16.60
N LEU A 81 -17.15 -0.77 -16.26
CA LEU A 81 -18.53 -1.15 -16.58
C LEU A 81 -18.92 -0.90 -18.04
N GLU A 82 -18.31 0.12 -18.68
CA GLU A 82 -18.57 0.52 -20.06
C GLU A 82 -17.58 -0.08 -21.06
N SER A 83 -16.71 -1.00 -20.57
CA SER A 83 -15.71 -1.59 -21.44
C SER A 83 -16.34 -2.46 -22.54
N PHE A 84 -15.60 -2.66 -23.64
CA PHE A 84 -16.02 -3.53 -24.77
C PHE A 84 -16.38 -4.96 -24.36
N ASN A 85 -15.92 -5.40 -23.19
CA ASN A 85 -16.22 -6.69 -22.61
C ASN A 85 -16.73 -6.52 -21.17
N PRO A 86 -18.00 -6.81 -20.89
CA PRO A 86 -18.59 -6.61 -19.56
C PRO A 86 -17.98 -7.50 -18.45
N PHE A 87 -17.14 -8.46 -18.82
CA PHE A 87 -16.41 -9.31 -17.86
C PHE A 87 -15.00 -8.81 -17.53
N VAL A 88 -14.54 -7.72 -18.17
CA VAL A 88 -13.26 -7.10 -17.83
C VAL A 88 -13.46 -6.21 -16.62
N THR A 89 -12.60 -6.43 -15.63
CA THR A 89 -12.54 -5.63 -14.41
C THR A 89 -11.12 -5.11 -14.23
N GLY A 90 -10.94 -4.01 -13.50
CA GLY A 90 -9.60 -3.50 -13.17
C GLY A 90 -8.72 -4.55 -12.49
N GLU A 91 -9.30 -5.46 -11.69
CA GLU A 91 -8.55 -6.59 -11.11
C GLU A 91 -8.11 -7.61 -12.17
N GLY A 92 -8.98 -7.91 -13.14
CA GLY A 92 -8.63 -8.78 -14.26
C GLY A 92 -7.50 -8.20 -15.12
N VAL A 93 -7.57 -6.89 -15.38
CA VAL A 93 -6.50 -6.15 -16.06
C VAL A 93 -5.21 -6.19 -15.25
N SER A 94 -5.28 -5.94 -13.95
CA SER A 94 -4.12 -5.98 -13.05
C SER A 94 -3.46 -7.36 -13.03
N TYR A 95 -4.27 -8.42 -12.99
CA TYR A 95 -3.79 -9.80 -13.09
C TYR A 95 -3.04 -10.05 -14.41
N LEU A 96 -3.67 -9.75 -15.54
CA LEU A 96 -3.07 -9.97 -16.85
C LEU A 96 -1.78 -9.16 -17.01
N SER A 97 -1.81 -7.88 -16.63
CA SER A 97 -0.65 -6.99 -16.70
C SER A 97 0.50 -7.49 -15.82
N ARG A 98 0.22 -7.89 -14.58
CA ARG A 98 1.27 -8.39 -13.66
C ARG A 98 1.86 -9.71 -14.12
N CYS A 99 1.04 -10.64 -14.60
CA CYS A 99 1.47 -11.98 -14.95
C CYS A 99 2.02 -12.11 -16.38
N PHE A 100 1.68 -11.20 -17.30
CA PHE A 100 1.99 -11.36 -18.71
C PHE A 100 2.55 -10.12 -19.39
N SER A 101 3.02 -9.11 -18.62
CA SER A 101 3.76 -7.97 -19.14
C SER A 101 4.94 -7.59 -18.24
N LYS A 102 5.81 -6.71 -18.75
CA LYS A 102 6.93 -6.11 -18.00
C LYS A 102 6.56 -4.79 -17.32
N CYS A 103 5.27 -4.46 -17.22
CA CYS A 103 4.80 -3.25 -16.55
C CYS A 103 5.37 -3.11 -15.14
N GLY A 104 5.83 -1.92 -14.78
CA GLY A 104 6.35 -1.60 -13.44
C GLY A 104 5.27 -1.67 -12.37
N LEU A 105 4.80 -0.53 -11.89
CA LEU A 105 3.70 -0.47 -10.92
C LEU A 105 2.34 -0.57 -11.61
N ILE A 106 1.40 -1.24 -10.96
CA ILE A 106 0.01 -1.31 -11.38
C ILE A 106 -0.84 -0.68 -10.29
N ILE A 107 -1.55 0.38 -10.64
CA ILE A 107 -2.35 1.20 -9.75
C ILE A 107 -3.81 1.08 -10.15
N GLY A 108 -4.63 0.50 -9.29
CA GLY A 108 -6.07 0.52 -9.42
C GLY A 108 -6.59 1.88 -8.99
N MET A 109 -7.44 2.49 -9.80
CA MET A 109 -8.10 3.75 -9.48
C MET A 109 -9.54 3.47 -9.05
N ASN A 110 -10.02 4.18 -8.04
CA ASN A 110 -11.37 4.01 -7.51
C ASN A 110 -12.02 5.36 -7.26
N GLN A 111 -13.32 5.42 -7.54
CA GLN A 111 -14.14 6.60 -7.30
C GLN A 111 -14.89 6.50 -5.95
N TYR A 112 -14.18 6.46 -4.83
CA TYR A 112 -14.85 6.35 -3.51
C TYR A 112 -15.64 7.57 -3.11
N ASN A 113 -15.34 8.72 -3.70
CA ASN A 113 -15.87 10.00 -3.29
C ASN A 113 -17.09 10.43 -4.12
N ARG A 114 -17.80 9.50 -4.74
CA ARG A 114 -19.04 9.84 -5.45
C ARG A 114 -19.99 10.54 -4.48
N ARG A 115 -20.41 11.76 -4.84
CA ARG A 115 -21.45 12.53 -4.15
C ARG A 115 -21.09 13.08 -2.77
N GLY A 116 -19.90 13.63 -2.60
CA GLY A 116 -19.54 14.39 -1.39
C GLY A 116 -19.22 13.53 -0.16
N GLN A 117 -19.00 12.24 -0.32
CA GLN A 117 -18.45 11.42 0.74
C GLN A 117 -16.95 11.70 0.91
N PRO A 118 -16.42 11.73 2.13
CA PRO A 118 -15.00 11.94 2.34
C PRO A 118 -14.19 10.78 1.74
N ALA A 119 -13.12 11.12 1.03
CA ALA A 119 -12.16 10.13 0.56
C ALA A 119 -11.42 9.50 1.74
N SER A 120 -11.19 8.21 1.69
CA SER A 120 -10.25 7.60 2.61
C SER A 120 -8.83 8.06 2.29
N PHE A 121 -8.01 8.26 3.31
CA PHE A 121 -6.59 8.51 3.10
C PHE A 121 -5.76 7.21 3.05
N ASP A 122 -6.37 6.05 3.21
CA ASP A 122 -5.75 4.76 2.98
C ASP A 122 -5.78 4.41 1.49
N LEU A 123 -4.63 4.49 0.83
CA LEU A 123 -4.48 4.15 -0.59
C LEU A 123 -4.76 2.69 -0.93
N THR A 124 -4.75 1.84 0.08
CA THR A 124 -4.90 0.40 -0.13
C THR A 124 -6.27 -0.13 0.29
N LEU A 125 -7.20 0.76 0.55
CA LEU A 125 -8.49 0.48 1.15
C LEU A 125 -9.23 -0.72 0.56
N LYS A 126 -9.30 -0.83 -0.76
CA LYS A 126 -9.91 -1.98 -1.43
C LYS A 126 -8.88 -3.00 -1.93
N GLY A 127 -7.60 -2.78 -1.63
CA GLY A 127 -6.53 -3.69 -2.04
C GLY A 127 -6.52 -4.92 -1.16
N HIS A 128 -7.26 -5.96 -1.56
CA HIS A 128 -7.10 -7.27 -0.92
C HIS A 128 -5.65 -7.76 -1.11
N PRO A 129 -5.04 -8.45 -0.13
CA PRO A 129 -3.69 -9.02 -0.30
C PRO A 129 -3.55 -9.91 -1.53
N GLU A 130 -4.64 -10.53 -1.97
CA GLU A 130 -4.68 -11.35 -3.18
C GLU A 130 -4.83 -10.55 -4.49
N SER A 131 -5.06 -9.24 -4.44
CA SER A 131 -5.12 -8.38 -5.63
C SER A 131 -3.76 -8.26 -6.32
N PHE A 132 -3.77 -8.16 -7.65
CA PHE A 132 -2.58 -7.99 -8.48
C PHE A 132 -2.21 -6.52 -8.72
N ALA A 133 -3.08 -5.57 -8.42
CA ALA A 133 -2.70 -4.16 -8.36
C ALA A 133 -1.80 -3.92 -7.13
N ASP A 134 -0.74 -3.14 -7.30
CA ASP A 134 0.18 -2.82 -6.19
C ASP A 134 -0.48 -1.89 -5.17
N LEU A 135 -1.23 -0.91 -5.67
CA LEU A 135 -1.94 0.09 -4.89
C LEU A 135 -3.33 0.31 -5.46
N ASN A 136 -4.24 0.77 -4.60
CA ASN A 136 -5.51 1.38 -5.01
C ASN A 136 -5.53 2.84 -4.55
N ILE A 137 -5.83 3.75 -5.48
CA ILE A 137 -5.85 5.19 -5.22
C ILE A 137 -7.26 5.72 -5.47
N CYS A 138 -7.75 6.55 -4.56
CA CYS A 138 -8.95 7.33 -4.84
C CYS A 138 -8.67 8.34 -5.97
N SER A 139 -9.52 8.40 -6.98
CA SER A 139 -9.35 9.29 -8.14
C SER A 139 -9.18 10.76 -7.75
N GLU A 140 -9.82 11.20 -6.67
CA GLU A 140 -9.67 12.55 -6.12
C GLU A 140 -8.25 12.85 -5.63
N GLN A 141 -7.48 11.84 -5.26
CA GLN A 141 -6.11 11.98 -4.77
C GLN A 141 -5.05 11.71 -5.84
N LEU A 142 -5.46 11.38 -7.07
CA LEU A 142 -4.53 10.96 -8.12
C LEU A 142 -3.43 11.99 -8.41
N ASP A 143 -3.75 13.26 -8.41
CA ASP A 143 -2.80 14.36 -8.63
C ASP A 143 -2.31 15.03 -7.35
N ASN A 144 -2.53 14.40 -6.18
CA ASN A 144 -2.02 14.92 -4.92
C ASN A 144 -0.48 14.95 -4.94
N PRO A 145 0.14 16.13 -4.72
CA PRO A 145 1.61 16.25 -4.73
C PRO A 145 2.31 15.31 -3.76
N GLY A 146 1.65 14.90 -2.66
CA GLY A 146 2.19 13.96 -1.69
C GLY A 146 2.46 12.56 -2.26
N LEU A 147 1.81 12.17 -3.35
CA LEU A 147 2.06 10.90 -4.06
C LEU A 147 3.23 10.98 -5.05
N TRP A 148 3.57 12.16 -5.54
CA TRP A 148 4.44 12.31 -6.70
C TRP A 148 5.73 13.08 -6.44
N SER A 149 5.83 13.83 -5.35
CA SER A 149 6.94 14.75 -5.10
C SER A 149 7.54 14.56 -3.71
N GLU A 150 8.86 14.65 -3.61
CA GLU A 150 9.58 14.71 -2.35
C GLU A 150 9.31 16.02 -1.57
N LYS A 151 8.78 17.03 -2.24
CA LYS A 151 8.47 18.31 -1.57
C LYS A 151 7.43 18.08 -0.48
N ARG A 152 7.71 18.62 0.68
CA ARG A 152 6.79 18.57 1.81
C ARG A 152 5.47 19.24 1.42
N THR A 153 4.40 18.48 1.53
CA THR A 153 3.02 18.96 1.38
C THR A 153 2.34 18.96 2.74
N VAL A 154 1.30 19.79 2.90
CA VAL A 154 0.56 19.86 4.16
C VAL A 154 -0.19 18.54 4.41
N PHE A 155 -0.76 17.96 3.36
CA PHE A 155 -1.46 16.67 3.41
C PHE A 155 -0.58 15.59 2.79
N ARG A 156 -0.08 14.71 3.64
CA ARG A 156 0.73 13.57 3.24
C ARG A 156 0.58 12.46 4.25
N PRO A 157 -0.42 11.60 4.08
CA PRO A 157 -0.61 10.46 4.95
C PRO A 157 0.64 9.61 5.10
N TRP A 158 0.94 9.24 6.34
CA TRP A 158 2.18 8.55 6.71
C TRP A 158 2.47 7.30 5.89
N HIS A 159 1.44 6.53 5.59
CA HIS A 159 1.55 5.28 4.86
C HIS A 159 1.48 5.45 3.33
N TRP A 160 1.34 6.67 2.82
CA TRP A 160 1.37 6.90 1.38
C TRP A 160 2.79 6.80 0.84
N PRO A 161 3.06 5.89 -0.11
CA PRO A 161 4.34 5.88 -0.80
C PRO A 161 4.44 7.10 -1.72
N GLN A 162 5.65 7.54 -1.98
CA GLN A 162 5.93 8.34 -3.16
C GLN A 162 6.01 7.41 -4.36
N LEU A 163 5.15 7.57 -5.35
CA LEU A 163 5.05 6.64 -6.47
C LEU A 163 6.36 6.50 -7.27
N PRO A 164 7.13 7.60 -7.52
CA PRO A 164 8.42 7.46 -8.17
C PRO A 164 9.44 6.62 -7.37
N ASP A 165 9.48 6.78 -6.05
CA ASP A 165 10.37 6.01 -5.19
C ASP A 165 9.87 4.57 -5.05
N PHE A 166 8.55 4.40 -4.95
CA PHE A 166 7.91 3.08 -4.86
C PHE A 166 8.15 2.24 -6.12
N LEU A 167 8.22 2.90 -7.30
CA LEU A 167 8.66 2.25 -8.54
C LEU A 167 10.11 1.76 -8.42
N GLY A 168 11.02 2.59 -7.90
CA GLY A 168 12.41 2.19 -7.65
C GLY A 168 12.49 1.02 -6.65
N PHE A 169 11.70 1.06 -5.60
CA PHE A 169 11.58 -0.05 -4.63
C PHE A 169 11.06 -1.33 -5.30
N PHE A 170 10.06 -1.22 -6.16
CA PHE A 170 9.58 -2.38 -6.91
C PHE A 170 10.68 -3.01 -7.77
N GLN A 171 11.46 -2.20 -8.49
CA GLN A 171 12.58 -2.68 -9.30
C GLN A 171 13.65 -3.36 -8.43
N THR A 172 13.96 -2.78 -7.28
CA THR A 172 14.91 -3.37 -6.31
C THR A 172 14.38 -4.70 -5.75
N ARG A 173 13.08 -4.78 -5.42
CA ARG A 173 12.44 -6.04 -4.99
C ARG A 173 12.51 -7.12 -6.06
N VAL A 174 12.25 -6.76 -7.32
CA VAL A 174 12.34 -7.72 -8.43
C VAL A 174 13.73 -8.32 -8.49
N LYS A 175 14.76 -7.47 -8.44
CA LYS A 175 16.15 -7.94 -8.45
C LYS A 175 16.48 -8.79 -7.22
N ASP A 176 16.03 -8.37 -6.03
CA ASP A 176 16.23 -9.15 -4.79
C ASP A 176 15.59 -10.55 -4.90
N VAL A 177 14.43 -10.66 -5.55
CA VAL A 177 13.78 -11.94 -5.77
C VAL A 177 14.52 -12.77 -6.84
N GLU A 178 14.97 -12.16 -7.94
CA GLU A 178 15.77 -12.85 -8.97
C GLU A 178 17.03 -13.48 -8.37
N ASP A 179 17.71 -12.74 -7.49
CA ASP A 179 18.92 -13.22 -6.82
C ASP A 179 18.64 -14.34 -5.81
N HIS A 180 17.37 -14.51 -5.34
CA HIS A 180 16.99 -15.42 -4.27
C HIS A 180 15.78 -16.32 -4.60
N LEU A 181 15.47 -16.55 -5.88
CA LEU A 181 14.26 -17.26 -6.33
C LEU A 181 13.97 -18.58 -5.61
N LYS A 182 15.03 -19.35 -5.33
CA LYS A 182 14.97 -20.67 -4.70
C LYS A 182 15.19 -20.63 -3.18
N GLU A 183 15.36 -19.44 -2.61
CA GLU A 183 15.47 -19.29 -1.16
C GLU A 183 14.12 -19.12 -0.48
N PRO A 184 13.96 -19.56 0.77
CA PRO A 184 12.77 -19.31 1.55
C PRO A 184 12.51 -17.82 1.74
N ILE A 185 11.26 -17.39 1.51
CA ILE A 185 10.83 -16.00 1.62
C ILE A 185 11.17 -15.42 2.99
N CYS A 186 10.82 -16.15 4.06
CA CYS A 186 11.04 -15.68 5.43
C CYS A 186 12.53 -15.48 5.74
N LYS A 187 13.42 -16.36 5.24
CA LYS A 187 14.86 -16.24 5.36
C LYS A 187 15.37 -14.98 4.66
N THR A 188 14.99 -14.82 3.39
CA THR A 188 15.42 -13.66 2.58
C THR A 188 14.96 -12.33 3.19
N LEU A 189 13.77 -12.30 3.80
CA LEU A 189 13.25 -11.11 4.47
C LEU A 189 13.81 -10.92 5.90
N GLY A 190 14.59 -11.86 6.43
CA GLY A 190 15.13 -11.81 7.81
C GLY A 190 14.07 -11.98 8.89
N ILE A 191 12.96 -12.67 8.58
CA ILE A 191 11.87 -12.97 9.51
C ILE A 191 11.77 -14.45 9.87
N GLU A 192 12.74 -15.26 9.48
CA GLU A 192 12.72 -16.71 9.65
C GLU A 192 12.59 -17.19 11.09
N ASN A 193 13.09 -16.39 12.04
CA ASN A 193 13.05 -16.75 13.46
C ASN A 193 11.74 -16.35 14.17
N ILE A 194 10.90 -15.56 13.48
CA ILE A 194 9.66 -15.04 14.05
C ILE A 194 8.41 -15.53 13.29
N GLU A 195 8.58 -16.26 12.21
CA GLU A 195 7.48 -16.81 11.43
C GLU A 195 6.58 -17.76 12.22
N ALA A 196 7.14 -18.45 13.20
CA ALA A 196 6.40 -19.38 14.07
C ALA A 196 5.34 -18.67 14.93
N VAL A 197 5.48 -17.36 15.16
CA VAL A 197 4.51 -16.55 15.91
C VAL A 197 3.45 -15.90 15.02
N PHE A 198 3.54 -16.09 13.69
CA PHE A 198 2.52 -15.56 12.79
C PHE A 198 1.18 -16.24 13.04
N PRO A 199 0.10 -15.48 13.17
CA PRO A 199 -1.24 -16.05 13.08
C PRO A 199 -1.40 -16.88 11.81
N SER A 200 -2.15 -17.98 11.90
CA SER A 200 -2.36 -18.88 10.75
C SER A 200 -2.94 -18.19 9.52
N SER A 201 -3.75 -17.14 9.71
CA SER A 201 -4.29 -16.32 8.63
C SER A 201 -3.21 -15.53 7.87
N ILE A 202 -2.15 -15.12 8.55
CA ILE A 202 -1.01 -14.41 7.94
C ILE A 202 -0.09 -15.41 7.24
N SER A 203 0.25 -16.51 7.90
CA SER A 203 1.16 -17.51 7.37
C SER A 203 0.57 -18.30 6.20
N ALA A 204 -0.73 -18.56 6.21
CA ALA A 204 -1.43 -19.26 5.13
C ALA A 204 -1.28 -18.58 3.76
N PHE A 205 -1.05 -17.27 3.72
CA PHE A 205 -0.77 -16.55 2.48
C PHE A 205 0.49 -17.07 1.78
N LEU A 206 1.52 -17.44 2.53
CA LEU A 206 2.76 -18.00 1.98
C LEU A 206 2.63 -19.47 1.55
N GLY A 207 1.56 -20.17 1.94
CA GLY A 207 1.30 -21.56 1.58
C GLY A 207 1.33 -22.51 2.77
N ARG A 208 1.40 -23.82 2.46
CA ARG A 208 1.30 -24.89 3.49
C ARG A 208 2.51 -24.93 4.45
N HIS A 209 3.68 -24.55 3.97
CA HIS A 209 4.93 -24.58 4.72
C HIS A 209 5.63 -23.21 4.67
N PRO A 210 5.08 -22.19 5.36
CA PRO A 210 5.53 -20.79 5.26
C PRO A 210 7.05 -20.62 5.43
N ALA A 211 7.62 -21.32 6.42
CA ALA A 211 9.06 -21.30 6.71
C ALA A 211 9.95 -21.72 5.54
N LYS A 212 9.45 -22.61 4.70
CA LYS A 212 10.23 -23.26 3.62
C LYS A 212 9.82 -22.77 2.23
N THR A 213 8.69 -22.08 2.12
CA THR A 213 8.17 -21.63 0.82
C THR A 213 9.14 -20.65 0.18
N THR A 214 9.65 -21.03 -0.99
CA THR A 214 10.53 -20.17 -1.81
C THR A 214 9.70 -19.18 -2.63
N PHE A 215 10.34 -18.12 -3.15
CA PHE A 215 9.65 -17.18 -4.04
C PHE A 215 9.08 -17.87 -5.28
N LYS A 216 9.83 -18.83 -5.84
CA LYS A 216 9.38 -19.61 -6.99
C LYS A 216 8.15 -20.44 -6.67
N GLU A 217 8.20 -21.25 -5.62
CA GLU A 217 7.07 -22.07 -5.18
C GLU A 217 5.82 -21.25 -4.83
N PHE A 218 6.00 -20.07 -4.22
CA PHE A 218 4.90 -19.17 -3.91
C PHE A 218 4.13 -18.77 -5.16
N VAL A 219 4.81 -18.40 -6.24
CA VAL A 219 4.18 -17.93 -7.48
C VAL A 219 3.61 -19.07 -8.29
N GLU A 220 4.27 -20.22 -8.32
CA GLU A 220 3.86 -21.40 -9.10
C GLU A 220 2.75 -22.21 -8.42
N SER A 221 2.49 -21.95 -7.14
CA SER A 221 1.39 -22.60 -6.43
C SER A 221 0.02 -22.12 -6.93
N SER A 222 -1.00 -22.98 -6.79
CA SER A 222 -2.37 -22.67 -7.23
C SER A 222 -2.87 -21.36 -6.61
N GLY A 223 -3.44 -20.49 -7.44
CA GLY A 223 -4.06 -19.22 -7.03
C GLY A 223 -3.08 -18.08 -6.73
N LYS A 224 -1.76 -18.29 -6.85
CA LYS A 224 -0.77 -17.25 -6.51
C LYS A 224 -0.19 -16.50 -7.73
N GLY A 225 -0.34 -17.02 -8.91
CA GLY A 225 0.16 -16.37 -10.13
C GLY A 225 0.20 -17.32 -11.30
N LEU A 226 1.37 -17.76 -11.69
CA LEU A 226 1.60 -18.64 -12.82
C LEU A 226 1.53 -20.10 -12.39
N GLN A 227 0.61 -20.84 -12.94
CA GLN A 227 0.58 -22.30 -12.77
C GLN A 227 1.43 -22.96 -13.86
N THR A 228 2.70 -23.21 -13.57
CA THR A 228 3.61 -23.90 -14.49
C THR A 228 4.39 -25.01 -13.77
N LYS A 229 4.71 -26.05 -14.52
CA LYS A 229 5.64 -27.11 -14.08
C LYS A 229 7.00 -27.00 -14.77
N ASP A 230 7.20 -26.01 -15.64
CA ASP A 230 8.45 -25.82 -16.38
C ASP A 230 9.44 -24.97 -15.63
N GLU A 231 10.59 -25.54 -15.35
CA GLU A 231 11.58 -25.02 -14.41
C GLU A 231 12.36 -23.76 -14.87
N ASN A 232 12.30 -23.32 -16.15
CA ASN A 232 13.32 -22.39 -16.65
C ASN A 232 12.85 -21.22 -17.52
N LYS A 233 11.57 -21.02 -17.81
CA LYS A 233 11.22 -20.10 -18.90
C LYS A 233 10.75 -18.69 -18.51
N ASN A 234 10.52 -18.38 -17.24
CA ASN A 234 9.97 -17.06 -16.86
C ASN A 234 10.39 -16.58 -15.46
N GLU A 235 11.68 -16.70 -15.11
CA GLU A 235 12.17 -16.27 -13.80
C GLU A 235 11.92 -14.78 -13.55
N GLU A 236 12.07 -13.93 -14.58
CA GLU A 236 11.72 -12.51 -14.48
C GLU A 236 10.25 -12.28 -14.12
N LEU A 237 9.31 -12.99 -14.76
CA LEU A 237 7.89 -12.86 -14.42
C LEU A 237 7.58 -13.38 -13.01
N VAL A 238 8.19 -14.50 -12.63
CA VAL A 238 8.08 -15.03 -11.26
C VAL A 238 8.55 -13.99 -10.25
N ALA A 239 9.72 -13.39 -10.49
CA ALA A 239 10.27 -12.37 -9.61
C ALA A 239 9.36 -11.14 -9.49
N ARG A 240 8.79 -10.66 -10.60
CA ARG A 240 7.87 -9.51 -10.61
C ARG A 240 6.58 -9.80 -9.84
N ILE A 241 6.01 -10.98 -10.02
CA ILE A 241 4.79 -11.39 -9.29
C ILE A 241 5.09 -11.52 -7.80
N ALA A 242 6.18 -12.20 -7.43
CA ALA A 242 6.57 -12.37 -6.03
C ALA A 242 6.85 -11.03 -5.37
N ALA A 243 7.63 -10.15 -6.02
CA ALA A 243 7.97 -8.82 -5.51
C ALA A 243 6.72 -7.99 -5.19
N ALA A 244 5.73 -7.98 -6.09
CA ALA A 244 4.48 -7.27 -5.88
C ALA A 244 3.66 -7.86 -4.73
N ARG A 245 3.46 -9.18 -4.76
CA ARG A 245 2.53 -9.85 -3.84
C ARG A 245 3.06 -9.99 -2.43
N ILE A 246 4.36 -10.27 -2.27
CA ILE A 246 4.99 -10.35 -0.95
C ILE A 246 5.06 -8.97 -0.29
N SER A 247 5.39 -7.91 -1.04
CA SER A 247 5.33 -6.55 -0.50
C SER A 247 3.92 -6.20 0.01
N LYS A 248 2.89 -6.54 -0.76
CA LYS A 248 1.50 -6.33 -0.33
C LYS A 248 1.13 -7.18 0.90
N TRP A 249 1.61 -8.41 0.99
CA TRP A 249 1.43 -9.26 2.17
C TRP A 249 2.03 -8.62 3.43
N LEU A 250 3.25 -8.09 3.32
CA LEU A 250 3.88 -7.35 4.42
C LEU A 250 3.06 -6.13 4.84
N GLU A 251 2.61 -5.33 3.86
CA GLU A 251 1.86 -4.09 4.12
C GLU A 251 0.45 -4.34 4.67
N ARG A 252 -0.22 -5.40 4.22
CA ARG A 252 -1.65 -5.59 4.46
C ARG A 252 -1.99 -6.67 5.49
N LEU A 253 -1.09 -7.59 5.74
CA LEU A 253 -1.32 -8.67 6.69
C LEU A 253 -0.32 -8.63 7.86
N VAL A 254 0.96 -8.41 7.61
CA VAL A 254 1.97 -8.44 8.68
C VAL A 254 1.96 -7.13 9.48
N LEU A 255 2.12 -6.01 8.80
CA LEU A 255 2.27 -4.71 9.46
C LEU A 255 1.05 -4.26 10.28
N PRO A 256 -0.21 -4.51 9.88
CA PRO A 256 -1.37 -4.12 10.70
C PRO A 256 -1.43 -4.78 12.09
N GLY A 257 -0.78 -5.92 12.28
CA GLY A 257 -0.66 -6.55 13.60
C GLY A 257 0.11 -5.71 14.60
N GLN A 258 1.11 -4.94 14.15
CA GLN A 258 2.01 -4.15 14.99
C GLN A 258 2.64 -4.98 16.13
N ASP A 259 2.88 -6.25 15.85
CA ASP A 259 3.43 -7.24 16.79
C ASP A 259 4.73 -7.88 16.27
N ILE A 260 4.92 -7.93 14.96
CA ILE A 260 6.12 -8.44 14.32
C ILE A 260 6.94 -7.29 13.76
N LEU A 261 6.30 -6.50 12.90
CA LEU A 261 6.83 -5.23 12.40
C LEU A 261 5.98 -4.09 12.93
N VAL A 262 6.64 -3.04 13.39
CA VAL A 262 5.98 -1.83 13.91
C VAL A 262 6.44 -0.61 13.15
N ASP A 263 5.56 0.38 13.03
CA ASP A 263 5.84 1.65 12.37
C ASP A 263 6.18 2.79 13.37
N ALA A 264 6.56 3.95 12.83
CA ALA A 264 6.95 5.08 13.66
C ALA A 264 5.86 5.60 14.62
N PRO A 265 4.56 5.67 14.27
CA PRO A 265 3.52 6.04 15.22
C PRO A 265 3.42 5.09 16.41
N HIS A 266 3.62 3.78 16.19
CA HIS A 266 3.66 2.80 17.27
C HIS A 266 4.87 3.04 18.18
N LEU A 267 6.08 3.20 17.60
CA LEU A 267 7.29 3.47 18.37
C LEU A 267 7.15 4.74 19.21
N ALA A 268 6.66 5.82 18.62
CA ALA A 268 6.45 7.08 19.32
C ALA A 268 5.47 6.95 20.49
N SER A 269 4.49 6.06 20.37
CA SER A 269 3.52 5.79 21.42
C SER A 269 4.07 4.93 22.55
N ARG A 270 4.81 3.87 22.22
CA ARG A 270 5.36 2.90 23.21
C ARG A 270 6.65 3.38 23.84
N TYR A 271 7.50 4.03 23.07
CA TYR A 271 8.82 4.49 23.47
C TYR A 271 8.99 6.00 23.29
N PRO A 272 8.27 6.82 24.06
CA PRO A 272 8.36 8.27 23.92
C PRO A 272 9.78 8.81 24.19
N SER A 273 10.66 8.06 24.86
CA SER A 273 12.07 8.39 25.04
C SER A 273 12.87 8.37 23.75
N LEU A 274 12.39 7.73 22.69
CA LEU A 274 13.02 7.73 21.37
C LEU A 274 12.74 9.03 20.60
N LEU A 275 11.82 9.89 21.06
CA LEU A 275 11.57 11.16 20.42
C LEU A 275 12.71 12.13 20.75
N VAL A 276 13.38 12.61 19.72
CA VAL A 276 14.51 13.56 19.85
C VAL A 276 14.08 14.97 19.48
N GLY A 277 14.78 15.96 20.03
CA GLY A 277 14.50 17.37 19.82
C GLY A 277 13.55 17.98 20.85
N ASP A 278 13.13 19.23 20.62
CA ASP A 278 12.20 19.96 21.48
C ASP A 278 10.80 20.00 20.85
N PRO A 279 9.89 19.12 21.25
CA PRO A 279 8.52 19.09 20.71
C PRO A 279 7.72 20.36 21.02
N SER A 280 8.18 21.21 21.96
CA SER A 280 7.52 22.51 22.23
C SER A 280 7.71 23.49 21.07
N LYS A 281 8.77 23.35 20.30
CA LYS A 281 9.06 24.11 19.08
C LYS A 281 8.56 23.35 17.84
N THR A 282 7.30 23.00 17.83
CA THR A 282 6.66 22.10 16.84
C THR A 282 7.02 22.49 15.40
N GLU A 283 7.06 23.78 15.07
CA GLU A 283 7.34 24.24 13.70
C GLU A 283 8.80 23.99 13.28
N THR A 284 9.74 24.26 14.17
CA THR A 284 11.16 23.97 13.94
C THR A 284 11.40 22.48 13.91
N TRP A 285 10.77 21.74 14.82
CA TRP A 285 10.87 20.31 14.92
C TRP A 285 10.34 19.62 13.66
N ASN A 286 9.14 19.99 13.19
CA ASN A 286 8.56 19.48 11.96
C ASN A 286 9.35 19.83 10.70
N ARG A 287 10.14 20.91 10.71
CA ARG A 287 11.07 21.25 9.60
C ARG A 287 12.30 20.34 9.57
N THR A 288 12.78 19.91 10.73
CA THR A 288 13.93 19.01 10.84
C THR A 288 13.54 17.56 10.60
N THR A 289 12.26 17.19 10.82
CA THR A 289 11.73 15.86 10.56
C THR A 289 11.34 15.77 9.10
N GLY A 290 12.16 15.17 8.29
CA GLY A 290 11.78 14.87 6.92
C GLY A 290 10.71 13.79 6.86
N LEU A 291 10.12 13.64 5.69
CA LEU A 291 8.96 12.77 5.48
C LEU A 291 9.33 11.36 4.97
N VAL A 292 10.58 11.12 4.63
CA VAL A 292 11.03 9.87 4.04
C VAL A 292 12.41 9.50 4.59
N GLY A 293 12.56 8.24 4.95
CA GLY A 293 13.80 7.71 5.52
C GLY A 293 13.93 7.91 7.03
N LEU A 294 14.75 7.08 7.66
CA LEU A 294 14.98 7.08 9.11
C LEU A 294 15.57 8.40 9.63
N ASP A 295 16.49 8.98 8.87
CA ASP A 295 17.18 10.25 9.14
C ASP A 295 16.25 11.47 9.12
N ARG A 296 15.02 11.28 8.70
CA ARG A 296 13.97 12.30 8.61
C ARG A 296 12.86 12.15 9.64
N LEU A 297 12.90 11.09 10.45
CA LEU A 297 11.99 10.91 11.57
C LEU A 297 12.59 11.56 12.82
N SER A 298 11.74 12.10 13.68
CA SER A 298 12.15 12.59 15.01
C SER A 298 12.37 11.46 16.01
N LEU A 299 13.00 10.38 15.57
CA LEU A 299 13.33 9.23 16.39
C LEU A 299 14.85 9.13 16.57
N ASP A 300 15.27 8.62 17.72
CA ASP A 300 16.66 8.36 17.97
C ASP A 300 17.17 7.14 17.17
N HIS A 301 17.72 7.43 16.00
CA HIS A 301 18.26 6.41 15.09
C HIS A 301 19.36 5.57 15.70
N THR A 302 20.19 6.17 16.58
CA THR A 302 21.32 5.48 17.16
C THR A 302 20.86 4.27 17.95
N ASN A 303 19.75 4.43 18.68
CA ASN A 303 19.21 3.39 19.54
C ASN A 303 18.29 2.40 18.82
N ILE A 304 17.77 2.71 17.65
CA ILE A 304 16.79 1.83 16.96
C ILE A 304 17.25 1.28 15.61
N LYS A 305 18.37 1.77 15.07
CA LYS A 305 18.87 1.38 13.74
C LYS A 305 19.10 -0.13 13.59
N GLU A 306 19.59 -0.78 14.63
CA GLU A 306 19.88 -2.21 14.62
C GLU A 306 18.62 -3.08 14.57
N TYR A 307 17.49 -2.58 15.10
CA TYR A 307 16.20 -3.27 15.12
C TYR A 307 15.38 -3.02 13.83
N GLY A 308 15.86 -2.14 12.95
CA GLY A 308 15.19 -1.81 11.71
C GLY A 308 15.07 -3.01 10.76
N PHE A 309 13.98 -3.07 10.04
CA PHE A 309 13.80 -3.99 8.93
C PHE A 309 14.76 -3.55 7.80
N LYS A 310 15.81 -4.35 7.57
CA LYS A 310 16.95 -3.94 6.72
C LYS A 310 16.58 -3.79 5.23
N LYS A 311 15.57 -4.51 4.79
CA LYS A 311 15.08 -4.47 3.41
C LYS A 311 13.88 -3.51 3.30
N ASP A 312 14.09 -2.25 3.67
CA ASP A 312 13.06 -1.21 3.75
C ASP A 312 12.31 -0.99 2.42
N TYR A 313 12.95 -1.25 1.27
CA TYR A 313 12.31 -1.23 -0.04
C TYR A 313 11.17 -2.26 -0.23
N TRP A 314 10.99 -3.21 0.71
CA TRP A 314 9.84 -4.11 0.70
C TRP A 314 8.55 -3.48 1.25
N LEU A 315 8.66 -2.36 1.95
CA LEU A 315 7.55 -1.63 2.57
C LEU A 315 7.49 -0.18 2.07
N SER A 316 6.36 0.46 2.25
CA SER A 316 6.16 1.87 1.87
C SER A 316 6.77 2.86 2.85
N ARG A 317 7.19 2.38 4.02
CA ARG A 317 7.66 3.19 5.15
C ARG A 317 8.64 2.42 6.02
N PRO A 318 9.49 3.10 6.81
CA PRO A 318 10.40 2.46 7.76
C PRO A 318 9.64 1.67 8.83
N THR A 319 10.14 0.48 9.15
CA THR A 319 9.58 -0.41 10.16
C THR A 319 10.69 -1.08 10.97
N TRP A 320 10.31 -1.57 12.13
CA TRP A 320 11.23 -2.20 13.07
C TRP A 320 10.69 -3.52 13.56
N PHE A 321 11.57 -4.45 13.90
CA PHE A 321 11.22 -5.72 14.53
C PHE A 321 10.83 -5.51 15.99
N TRP A 322 9.56 -5.68 16.29
CA TRP A 322 9.00 -5.44 17.62
C TRP A 322 9.67 -6.29 18.70
N GLN A 323 9.78 -7.60 18.48
CA GLN A 323 10.37 -8.51 19.47
C GLN A 323 11.79 -8.09 19.88
N LYS A 324 12.67 -7.88 18.88
CA LYS A 324 14.06 -7.46 19.13
C LYS A 324 14.13 -6.14 19.90
N LEU A 325 13.22 -5.21 19.58
CA LEU A 325 13.20 -3.89 20.20
C LEU A 325 12.66 -3.97 21.64
N SER A 326 11.65 -4.80 21.89
CA SER A 326 11.06 -4.99 23.23
C SER A 326 11.99 -5.69 24.22
N GLU A 327 12.98 -6.43 23.75
CA GLU A 327 14.00 -7.08 24.57
C GLU A 327 15.08 -6.09 25.04
N ASN A 328 15.18 -4.91 24.43
CA ASN A 328 16.17 -3.89 24.81
C ASN A 328 15.74 -3.09 26.05
N GLN A 329 16.25 -3.48 27.21
CA GLN A 329 15.96 -2.84 28.50
C GLN A 329 16.49 -1.38 28.60
N SER A 330 17.40 -0.96 27.75
CA SER A 330 17.92 0.42 27.74
C SER A 330 16.92 1.42 27.17
N ILE A 331 15.95 0.97 26.37
CA ILE A 331 14.91 1.80 25.80
C ILE A 331 13.69 1.74 26.70
N LYS A 332 13.38 2.84 27.35
CA LYS A 332 12.30 2.90 28.33
C LYS A 332 10.93 2.83 27.66
N GLU A 333 10.26 1.72 27.83
CA GLU A 333 8.87 1.48 27.40
C GLU A 333 7.86 2.16 28.33
N VAL A 334 6.73 2.53 27.75
CA VAL A 334 5.52 2.90 28.49
C VAL A 334 4.52 1.77 28.34
N SER A 335 4.17 1.12 29.43
CA SER A 335 3.32 -0.09 29.43
C SER A 335 1.94 0.14 28.81
N GLU A 336 1.36 1.29 29.04
CA GLU A 336 0.00 1.64 28.59
C GLU A 336 -0.06 3.03 27.95
N PRO A 337 0.59 3.20 26.78
CA PRO A 337 0.68 4.51 26.14
C PRO A 337 -0.67 5.08 25.71
N TRP A 338 -1.67 4.22 25.48
CA TRP A 338 -3.04 4.60 25.11
C TRP A 338 -3.87 5.11 26.27
N GLU A 339 -3.53 4.79 27.51
CA GLU A 339 -4.21 5.28 28.72
C GLU A 339 -3.70 6.64 29.19
N ARG A 340 -2.59 7.10 28.64
CA ARG A 340 -2.06 8.42 28.95
C ARG A 340 -3.05 9.52 28.60
N LYS A 341 -3.75 10.01 29.59
CA LYS A 341 -4.74 11.11 29.45
C LYS A 341 -4.14 12.42 28.94
N LYS A 342 -2.80 12.57 28.92
CA LYS A 342 -2.13 13.84 28.58
C LYS A 342 -0.77 13.64 27.93
N THR A 343 -0.72 13.06 26.76
CA THR A 343 0.46 13.22 25.91
C THR A 343 0.50 14.65 25.41
N LYS A 344 1.63 15.35 25.54
CA LYS A 344 1.76 16.74 25.11
C LYS A 344 1.76 16.85 23.58
N PHE A 345 2.33 15.87 22.91
CA PHE A 345 2.46 15.76 21.46
C PHE A 345 2.07 14.36 20.97
N VAL A 346 1.48 14.32 19.77
CA VAL A 346 1.09 13.08 19.09
C VAL A 346 1.53 13.13 17.64
N PHE A 347 1.82 11.98 17.06
CA PHE A 347 2.10 11.87 15.65
C PHE A 347 0.78 11.89 14.86
N CYS A 348 0.66 12.78 13.89
CA CYS A 348 -0.50 12.90 13.01
C CYS A 348 -0.22 12.24 11.68
N GLU A 349 -1.01 11.23 11.34
CA GLU A 349 -0.78 10.40 10.16
C GLU A 349 -1.07 11.11 8.84
N ASP A 350 -1.95 12.10 8.84
CA ASP A 350 -2.31 12.89 7.66
C ASP A 350 -1.26 13.93 7.25
N THR A 351 -0.42 14.34 8.18
CA THR A 351 0.65 15.32 7.96
C THR A 351 2.05 14.72 8.10
N SER A 352 2.15 13.44 8.48
CA SER A 352 3.41 12.75 8.80
C SER A 352 4.31 13.56 9.75
N SER A 353 3.72 14.17 10.78
CA SER A 353 4.43 15.05 11.70
C SER A 353 3.81 15.08 13.09
N PHE A 354 4.59 15.56 14.07
CA PHE A 354 4.12 15.69 15.44
C PHE A 354 3.42 17.04 15.66
N HIS A 355 2.28 16.98 16.37
CA HIS A 355 1.50 18.16 16.75
C HIS A 355 1.09 18.10 18.22
N LYS A 356 0.68 19.25 18.79
CA LYS A 356 0.11 19.26 20.15
C LYS A 356 -1.20 18.47 20.15
N GLN A 357 -1.36 17.54 21.09
CA GLN A 357 -2.56 16.67 21.15
C GLN A 357 -3.87 17.45 21.12
N LYS A 358 -3.95 18.59 21.82
CA LYS A 358 -5.13 19.46 21.85
C LYS A 358 -5.58 20.02 20.49
N GLU A 359 -4.68 19.99 19.50
CA GLU A 359 -4.91 20.49 18.15
C GLU A 359 -5.22 19.33 17.16
N CYS A 360 -5.33 18.12 17.65
CA CYS A 360 -5.46 16.90 16.84
C CYS A 360 -6.78 16.19 17.14
N THR A 361 -7.28 15.48 16.16
CA THR A 361 -8.46 14.60 16.28
C THR A 361 -8.01 13.17 16.38
N GLU A 362 -8.54 12.45 17.34
CA GLU A 362 -8.32 11.02 17.52
C GLU A 362 -9.19 10.22 16.55
N PHE A 363 -8.65 9.11 16.05
CA PHE A 363 -9.39 8.10 15.31
C PHE A 363 -8.90 6.70 15.68
N TYR A 364 -9.68 5.68 15.33
CA TYR A 364 -9.29 4.29 15.53
C TYR A 364 -8.93 3.68 14.18
N ALA A 365 -7.63 3.43 13.99
CA ALA A 365 -7.12 2.73 12.83
C ALA A 365 -7.48 1.23 12.89
N GLU A 366 -7.51 0.57 11.75
CA GLU A 366 -7.69 -0.88 11.69
C GLU A 366 -6.37 -1.62 11.96
N LEU A 367 -5.90 -1.47 13.17
CA LEU A 367 -4.73 -2.12 13.70
C LEU A 367 -5.15 -3.04 14.85
N ALA A 368 -4.25 -3.93 15.26
CA ALA A 368 -4.48 -4.73 16.46
C ALA A 368 -4.66 -3.81 17.68
N SER A 369 -5.63 -4.15 18.54
CA SER A 369 -5.75 -3.50 19.84
C SER A 369 -4.52 -3.88 20.69
N PRO A 370 -3.90 -2.94 21.41
CA PRO A 370 -4.39 -1.59 21.73
C PRO A 370 -3.85 -0.46 20.80
N PHE A 371 -3.11 -0.80 19.76
CA PHE A 371 -2.33 0.16 18.96
C PHE A 371 -3.15 0.95 17.95
N ARG A 372 -4.43 0.70 17.84
CA ARG A 372 -5.32 1.33 16.86
C ARG A 372 -5.69 2.78 17.15
N ARG A 373 -5.36 3.31 18.34
CA ARG A 373 -5.58 4.73 18.66
C ARG A 373 -4.54 5.58 17.95
N ARG A 374 -4.97 6.39 17.00
CA ARG A 374 -4.14 7.23 16.12
C ARG A 374 -4.68 8.65 16.06
N PHE A 375 -3.95 9.55 15.45
CA PHE A 375 -4.30 10.97 15.40
C PHE A 375 -4.15 11.54 14.00
N VAL A 376 -4.97 12.55 13.71
CA VAL A 376 -4.89 13.40 12.52
C VAL A 376 -4.99 14.87 12.91
N ARG A 377 -4.35 15.73 12.11
CA ARG A 377 -4.39 17.20 12.30
C ARG A 377 -5.68 17.80 11.74
N ARG A 378 -6.33 17.14 10.81
CA ARG A 378 -7.46 17.64 10.00
C ARG A 378 -7.04 18.84 9.15
N VAL A 379 -6.51 18.57 7.97
CA VAL A 379 -6.05 19.58 7.03
C VAL A 379 -7.24 20.27 6.40
N ASN A 380 -7.29 21.60 6.49
CA ASN A 380 -8.37 22.40 5.91
C ASN A 380 -8.39 22.27 4.38
N GLY A 381 -9.59 22.24 3.82
CA GLY A 381 -9.82 22.18 2.37
C GLY A 381 -9.65 20.79 1.74
N ILE A 382 -9.32 19.78 2.53
CA ILE A 382 -9.24 18.39 2.06
C ILE A 382 -10.29 17.57 2.82
N ASN A 383 -11.20 16.98 2.06
CA ASN A 383 -12.25 16.12 2.60
C ASN A 383 -11.77 14.67 2.60
N TYR A 384 -11.45 14.13 3.77
CA TYR A 384 -10.98 12.74 3.94
C TYR A 384 -11.40 12.17 5.28
N GLU A 385 -11.56 10.84 5.30
CA GLU A 385 -11.72 10.06 6.52
C GLU A 385 -10.47 9.21 6.77
N PRO A 386 -9.86 9.34 7.96
CA PRO A 386 -8.66 8.60 8.30
C PRO A 386 -8.91 7.12 8.55
N THR A 387 -10.15 6.76 8.87
CA THR A 387 -10.52 5.37 9.14
C THR A 387 -10.66 4.60 7.85
N VAL A 388 -10.01 3.45 7.76
CA VAL A 388 -10.24 2.50 6.69
C VAL A 388 -11.67 2.00 6.79
N GLN A 389 -12.52 2.40 5.84
CA GLN A 389 -13.85 1.84 5.73
C GLN A 389 -13.76 0.51 4.97
N PHE A 390 -13.56 -0.61 5.66
CA PHE A 390 -13.90 -1.89 5.07
C PHE A 390 -15.42 -1.92 4.89
N VAL A 391 -15.84 -1.72 3.67
CA VAL A 391 -17.18 -2.11 3.29
C VAL A 391 -17.21 -3.63 3.38
N ARG A 392 -17.62 -4.16 4.52
CA ARG A 392 -18.07 -5.55 4.61
C ARG A 392 -19.20 -5.66 3.60
N SER A 393 -18.91 -6.23 2.46
CA SER A 393 -19.93 -6.62 1.52
C SER A 393 -20.99 -7.43 2.27
N GLY A 394 -22.19 -6.86 2.46
CA GLY A 394 -23.36 -7.61 2.85
C GLY A 394 -23.98 -7.39 4.21
N VAL A 395 -23.53 -6.49 5.08
CA VAL A 395 -24.28 -6.16 6.30
C VAL A 395 -24.74 -4.71 6.27
N ARG A 396 -25.88 -4.45 5.64
CA ARG A 396 -26.66 -3.24 5.94
C ARG A 396 -26.94 -3.24 7.45
N ARG A 397 -26.33 -2.31 8.19
CA ARG A 397 -26.82 -1.98 9.53
C ARG A 397 -28.26 -1.51 9.36
N VAL A 398 -29.20 -2.39 9.65
CA VAL A 398 -30.57 -1.99 9.92
C VAL A 398 -30.49 -1.08 11.14
N LYS A 399 -30.69 0.22 10.96
CA LYS A 399 -30.93 1.14 12.07
C LYS A 399 -32.16 0.57 12.80
N SER A 400 -31.94 -0.03 13.96
CA SER A 400 -33.03 -0.42 14.87
C SER A 400 -33.66 0.87 15.37
N GLY A 401 -34.63 1.34 14.64
CA GLY A 401 -35.56 2.35 15.11
C GLY A 401 -36.47 1.70 16.18
N VAL A 402 -36.03 1.70 17.40
CA VAL A 402 -36.93 1.40 18.53
C VAL A 402 -37.89 2.58 18.65
N ARG A 403 -39.02 2.52 17.96
CA ARG A 403 -40.21 3.32 18.31
C ARG A 403 -40.70 2.85 19.66
N ARG A 404 -40.49 3.65 20.70
CA ARG A 404 -41.20 3.52 21.97
C ARG A 404 -42.71 3.71 21.70
N VAL A 405 -43.43 2.63 21.68
CA VAL A 405 -44.90 2.67 21.78
C VAL A 405 -45.22 3.03 23.22
N LYS A 406 -45.66 4.25 23.43
CA LYS A 406 -46.33 4.63 24.69
C LYS A 406 -47.68 3.94 24.72
N SER A 407 -47.84 2.92 25.52
CA SER A 407 -49.15 2.38 25.88
C SER A 407 -49.86 3.40 26.77
N ARG A 408 -50.91 4.04 26.25
CA ARG A 408 -51.94 4.64 27.07
C ARG A 408 -52.84 3.49 27.57
N MET A 409 -52.76 3.19 28.82
CA MET A 409 -53.87 2.59 29.54
C MET A 409 -54.70 3.74 30.07
N GLN A 410 -55.95 3.82 29.63
CA GLN A 410 -57.04 4.51 30.33
C GLN A 410 -58.10 3.48 30.70
N SER A 411 -58.41 3.52 31.97
CA SER A 411 -59.63 3.05 32.71
C SER A 411 -60.21 1.71 32.32
#